data_8998637ff1fef34b57e4030052941ee2
#
_entry.id   8998637ff1fef34b57e4030052941ee2
#
_cell.length_a   1.000
_cell.length_b   1.000
_cell.length_c   1.000
_cell.angle_alpha   90.00
_cell.angle_beta   90.00
_cell.angle_gamma   90.00
#
_symmetry.space_group_name_H-M   'P 1'
#
loop_
_entity.id
_entity.type
_entity.pdbx_description
1 polymer ?
#
loop_
_entity_poly.entity_id
_entity_poly.type
_entity_poly.pdbx_seq_one_letter_code
_entity_poly.pdbx_strand_id
1 'polypeptide(L)'
;MKKPETSDETKRFPVEMFLVVLAAVVLLTGALGYSFRVDDRLRKEHLALVDAALEIRLEATIANLFLEEMLVGNRSGKTEDVMHHLDSAAWYAAAILVGGISPDGKVIPSADPAVRPDIAEVMAQLEAFRVLAGQRFASFQRDGLNTSENEAYRVALADFAGASDGLQHKLRHRFEKEAGLFRFFQTLVGVVLGVAVTLFGWFFYRYERQRDAYLAALKARLSRIKRLRGILPICSACKRIRDVDGCWKPVENYIRHHTEAEFSHSICPACVKKLYPGFH
;
A
#
# COMPACT_ATOMS: atom_id res chain seq x y z
N MET A 1 -47.12 11.20 -34.38
CA MET A 1 -46.25 10.06 -34.03
C MET A 1 -45.15 10.57 -33.10
N LYS A 2 -45.30 10.42 -31.80
CA LYS A 2 -44.25 10.69 -30.80
C LYS A 2 -43.45 9.40 -30.59
N LYS A 3 -42.17 9.46 -30.91
CA LYS A 3 -41.18 8.39 -30.64
C LYS A 3 -41.20 8.13 -29.14
N PRO A 4 -41.24 6.88 -28.65
CA PRO A 4 -41.10 6.63 -27.22
C PRO A 4 -39.66 6.97 -26.84
N GLU A 5 -39.47 7.94 -25.97
CA GLU A 5 -38.24 8.14 -25.23
C GLU A 5 -38.00 6.85 -24.43
N THR A 6 -37.09 6.07 -24.92
CA THR A 6 -36.53 4.95 -24.15
C THR A 6 -35.76 5.57 -23.01
N SER A 7 -36.34 5.54 -21.80
CA SER A 7 -35.69 5.95 -20.58
C SER A 7 -34.47 5.05 -20.37
N ASP A 8 -33.32 5.61 -20.66
CA ASP A 8 -31.99 5.05 -20.41
C ASP A 8 -31.62 5.11 -18.91
N GLU A 9 -32.64 5.24 -18.05
CA GLU A 9 -32.46 5.35 -16.59
C GLU A 9 -32.16 4.02 -15.88
N THR A 10 -32.25 2.88 -16.56
CA THR A 10 -32.08 1.57 -15.92
C THR A 10 -30.63 1.05 -15.95
N LYS A 11 -29.70 1.78 -16.53
CA LYS A 11 -28.28 1.38 -16.62
C LYS A 11 -27.31 2.28 -15.88
N ARG A 12 -27.78 3.25 -15.15
CA ARG A 12 -26.91 3.98 -14.23
C ARG A 12 -26.67 3.07 -13.02
N PHE A 13 -25.77 2.14 -13.21
CA PHE A 13 -24.89 1.68 -12.16
C PHE A 13 -24.55 2.92 -11.31
N PRO A 14 -24.48 2.85 -9.99
CA PRO A 14 -24.01 3.97 -9.22
C PRO A 14 -22.55 4.22 -9.56
N VAL A 15 -22.33 4.83 -10.75
CA VAL A 15 -21.00 5.28 -11.22
C VAL A 15 -20.33 6.07 -10.10
N GLU A 16 -21.11 6.82 -9.34
CA GLU A 16 -20.64 7.53 -8.15
C GLU A 16 -20.05 6.58 -7.11
N MET A 17 -20.70 5.45 -6.81
CA MET A 17 -20.18 4.49 -5.83
C MET A 17 -18.95 3.75 -6.34
N PHE A 18 -18.90 3.44 -7.64
CA PHE A 18 -17.71 2.88 -8.28
C PHE A 18 -16.54 3.88 -8.27
N LEU A 19 -16.80 5.15 -8.54
CA LEU A 19 -15.78 6.21 -8.50
C LEU A 19 -15.27 6.43 -7.07
N VAL A 20 -16.13 6.39 -6.06
CA VAL A 20 -15.73 6.51 -4.65
C VAL A 20 -14.82 5.34 -4.24
N VAL A 21 -15.18 4.11 -4.62
CA VAL A 21 -14.35 2.93 -4.31
C VAL A 21 -13.03 2.97 -5.08
N LEU A 22 -13.06 3.33 -6.36
CA LEU A 22 -11.85 3.49 -7.15
C LEU A 22 -10.93 4.57 -6.56
N ALA A 23 -11.50 5.72 -6.17
CA ALA A 23 -10.73 6.78 -5.51
C ALA A 23 -10.13 6.32 -4.18
N ALA A 24 -10.91 5.59 -3.36
CA ALA A 24 -10.40 5.01 -2.11
C ALA A 24 -9.25 4.02 -2.36
N VAL A 25 -9.38 3.12 -3.33
CA VAL A 25 -8.31 2.17 -3.71
C VAL A 25 -7.06 2.90 -4.20
N VAL A 26 -7.22 3.94 -5.03
CA VAL A 26 -6.09 4.75 -5.52
C VAL A 26 -5.40 5.49 -4.38
N LEU A 27 -6.16 6.11 -3.47
CA LEU A 27 -5.60 6.79 -2.30
C LEU A 27 -4.84 5.83 -1.38
N LEU A 28 -5.37 4.65 -1.15
CA LEU A 28 -4.78 3.65 -0.27
C LEU A 28 -3.54 2.99 -0.88
N THR A 29 -3.56 2.70 -2.18
CA THR A 29 -2.36 2.23 -2.89
C THR A 29 -1.29 3.31 -2.96
N GLY A 30 -1.68 4.58 -3.13
CA GLY A 30 -0.78 5.73 -3.05
C GLY A 30 -0.16 5.89 -1.66
N ALA A 31 -0.96 5.78 -0.60
CA ALA A 31 -0.49 5.84 0.78
C ALA A 31 0.48 4.68 1.12
N LEU A 32 0.18 3.46 0.68
CA LEU A 32 1.08 2.32 0.82
C LEU A 32 2.39 2.55 0.06
N GLY A 33 2.32 3.01 -1.20
CA GLY A 33 3.51 3.31 -1.99
C GLY A 33 4.36 4.42 -1.38
N TYR A 34 3.74 5.45 -0.81
CA TYR A 34 4.43 6.49 -0.04
C TYR A 34 5.10 5.90 1.21
N SER A 35 4.38 5.07 1.96
CA SER A 35 4.91 4.40 3.15
C SER A 35 6.13 3.53 2.83
N PHE A 36 6.11 2.76 1.73
CA PHE A 36 7.29 1.99 1.29
C PHE A 36 8.49 2.87 0.94
N ARG A 37 8.26 4.03 0.31
CA ARG A 37 9.36 4.98 0.01
C ARG A 37 9.97 5.58 1.26
N VAL A 38 9.14 5.89 2.26
CA VAL A 38 9.61 6.40 3.56
C VAL A 38 10.42 5.33 4.29
N ASP A 39 9.94 4.07 4.32
CA ASP A 39 10.67 2.94 4.91
C ASP A 39 12.04 2.72 4.24
N ASP A 40 12.09 2.73 2.91
CA ASP A 40 13.34 2.56 2.15
C ASP A 40 14.33 3.70 2.44
N ARG A 41 13.86 4.94 2.54
CA ARG A 41 14.68 6.10 2.90
C ARG A 41 15.24 5.98 4.32
N LEU A 42 14.38 5.72 5.29
CA LEU A 42 14.78 5.54 6.70
C LEU A 42 15.79 4.39 6.83
N ARG A 43 15.57 3.29 6.14
CA ARG A 43 16.49 2.14 6.10
C ARG A 43 17.86 2.53 5.56
N LYS A 44 17.94 3.31 4.49
CA LYS A 44 19.21 3.77 3.92
C LYS A 44 19.95 4.70 4.86
N GLU A 45 19.24 5.62 5.53
CA GLU A 45 19.81 6.52 6.51
C GLU A 45 20.36 5.75 7.73
N HIS A 46 19.62 4.76 8.24
CA HIS A 46 20.08 3.93 9.36
C HIS A 46 21.23 2.99 8.99
N LEU A 47 21.21 2.40 7.79
CA LEU A 47 22.34 1.59 7.31
C LEU A 47 23.61 2.43 7.21
N ALA A 48 23.51 3.67 6.73
CA ALA A 48 24.66 4.57 6.66
C ALA A 48 25.26 4.89 8.04
N LEU A 49 24.42 5.01 9.09
CA LEU A 49 24.90 5.19 10.48
C LEU A 49 25.58 3.94 11.03
N VAL A 50 25.01 2.76 10.77
CA VAL A 50 25.61 1.48 11.19
C VAL A 50 26.93 1.23 10.45
N ASP A 51 26.99 1.51 9.15
CA ASP A 51 28.20 1.42 8.34
C ASP A 51 29.27 2.38 8.88
N ALA A 52 28.92 3.63 9.18
CA ALA A 52 29.84 4.59 9.76
C ALA A 52 30.39 4.13 11.13
N ALA A 53 29.55 3.53 11.97
CA ALA A 53 30.01 2.95 13.25
C ALA A 53 30.94 1.74 13.05
N LEU A 54 30.73 0.95 12.00
CA LEU A 54 31.67 -0.12 11.59
C LEU A 54 33.00 0.42 11.11
N GLU A 55 32.99 1.51 10.33
CA GLU A 55 34.21 2.15 9.83
C GLU A 55 35.06 2.71 10.98
N ILE A 56 34.46 3.28 12.04
CA ILE A 56 35.22 3.69 13.23
C ILE A 56 36.09 2.55 13.77
N ARG A 57 35.48 1.36 13.90
CA ARG A 57 36.16 0.18 14.42
C ARG A 57 37.19 -0.35 13.44
N LEU A 58 36.85 -0.42 12.16
CA LEU A 58 37.71 -0.91 11.10
C LEU A 58 38.99 -0.07 11.01
N GLU A 59 38.85 1.24 10.95
CA GLU A 59 39.97 2.18 10.86
C GLU A 59 40.90 2.09 12.08
N ALA A 60 40.33 2.03 13.30
CA ALA A 60 41.15 1.84 14.50
C ALA A 60 41.84 0.45 14.54
N THR A 61 41.20 -0.60 14.01
CA THR A 61 41.82 -1.92 13.90
C THR A 61 42.98 -1.92 12.92
N ILE A 62 42.83 -1.25 11.78
CA ILE A 62 43.89 -1.08 10.80
C ILE A 62 45.05 -0.30 11.40
N ALA A 63 44.75 0.80 12.12
CA ALA A 63 45.79 1.55 12.84
C ALA A 63 46.57 0.69 13.82
N ASN A 64 45.89 -0.20 14.58
CA ASN A 64 46.54 -1.15 15.48
C ASN A 64 47.42 -2.13 14.72
N LEU A 65 46.95 -2.68 13.61
CA LEU A 65 47.76 -3.61 12.79
C LEU A 65 49.04 -2.96 12.27
N PHE A 66 48.93 -1.74 11.73
CA PHE A 66 50.13 -0.98 11.29
C PHE A 66 51.12 -0.70 12.42
N LEU A 67 50.60 -0.34 13.60
CA LEU A 67 51.43 -0.14 14.79
C LEU A 67 52.17 -1.43 15.18
N GLU A 68 51.47 -2.57 15.24
CA GLU A 68 52.10 -3.87 15.56
C GLU A 68 53.15 -4.29 14.52
N GLU A 69 52.88 -4.08 13.21
CA GLU A 69 53.86 -4.35 12.15
C GLU A 69 55.13 -3.51 12.32
N MET A 70 54.99 -2.22 12.68
CA MET A 70 56.12 -1.34 12.92
C MET A 70 56.95 -1.80 14.15
N LEU A 71 56.28 -2.28 15.20
CA LEU A 71 56.97 -2.79 16.43
C LEU A 71 57.68 -4.11 16.21
N VAL A 72 57.24 -4.96 15.28
CA VAL A 72 57.92 -6.22 14.92
C VAL A 72 59.11 -6.01 13.98
N GLY A 73 59.33 -4.77 13.56
CA GLY A 73 60.54 -4.40 12.75
C GLY A 73 60.33 -4.40 11.24
N ASN A 74 59.08 -4.52 10.77
CA ASN A 74 58.76 -4.27 9.38
C ASN A 74 58.71 -2.75 9.13
N ARG A 75 59.82 -2.17 8.76
CA ARG A 75 60.01 -0.71 8.58
C ARG A 75 59.27 -0.08 7.40
N SER A 76 58.40 -0.80 6.73
CA SER A 76 57.65 -0.27 5.59
C SER A 76 56.46 0.63 5.99
N GLY A 77 55.96 0.53 7.23
CA GLY A 77 54.88 1.38 7.77
C GLY A 77 55.43 2.74 8.26
N LYS A 78 54.71 3.80 8.01
CA LYS A 78 54.99 5.13 8.54
C LYS A 78 54.02 5.44 9.68
N THR A 79 54.50 6.14 10.70
CA THR A 79 53.64 6.64 11.79
C THR A 79 52.46 7.47 11.27
N GLU A 80 52.70 8.14 10.13
CA GLU A 80 51.67 8.90 9.42
C GLU A 80 50.44 8.01 9.01
N ASP A 81 50.71 6.76 8.60
CA ASP A 81 49.65 5.82 8.21
C ASP A 81 48.77 5.43 9.40
N VAL A 82 49.39 5.16 10.57
CA VAL A 82 48.69 4.88 11.82
C VAL A 82 47.80 6.09 12.23
N MET A 83 48.40 7.30 12.20
CA MET A 83 47.63 8.50 12.59
C MET A 83 46.51 8.81 11.58
N HIS A 84 46.76 8.59 10.29
CA HIS A 84 45.70 8.76 9.27
C HIS A 84 44.49 7.87 9.53
N HIS A 85 44.65 6.61 9.86
CA HIS A 85 43.54 5.73 10.21
C HIS A 85 42.82 6.12 11.49
N LEU A 86 43.56 6.60 12.52
CA LEU A 86 42.91 7.13 13.73
C LEU A 86 42.15 8.44 13.48
N ASP A 87 42.67 9.32 12.61
CA ASP A 87 41.99 10.53 12.18
C ASP A 87 40.73 10.20 11.37
N SER A 88 40.78 9.17 10.53
CA SER A 88 39.61 8.67 9.81
C SER A 88 38.54 8.14 10.75
N ALA A 89 38.93 7.34 11.76
CA ALA A 89 38.00 6.85 12.78
C ALA A 89 37.34 8.01 13.55
N ALA A 90 38.11 9.02 13.95
CA ALA A 90 37.59 10.20 14.64
C ALA A 90 36.64 11.00 13.73
N TRP A 91 36.96 11.11 12.44
CA TRP A 91 36.10 11.77 11.46
C TRP A 91 34.73 11.05 11.35
N TYR A 92 34.71 9.71 11.22
CA TYR A 92 33.46 8.94 11.18
C TYR A 92 32.63 9.13 12.45
N ALA A 93 33.26 9.14 13.63
CA ALA A 93 32.57 9.41 14.89
C ALA A 93 31.93 10.81 14.91
N ALA A 94 32.66 11.82 14.46
CA ALA A 94 32.14 13.18 14.33
C ALA A 94 31.05 13.27 13.27
N ALA A 95 31.19 12.58 12.14
CA ALA A 95 30.19 12.55 11.07
C ALA A 95 28.85 11.96 11.53
N ILE A 96 28.85 10.96 12.43
CA ILE A 96 27.63 10.43 13.04
C ILE A 96 26.92 11.50 13.91
N LEU A 97 27.64 12.42 14.54
CA LEU A 97 27.06 13.49 15.36
C LEU A 97 26.45 14.60 14.56
N VAL A 98 27.12 15.03 13.49
CA VAL A 98 26.81 16.28 12.77
C VAL A 98 26.23 16.00 11.39
N GLY A 99 26.45 14.80 10.88
CA GLY A 99 26.24 14.45 9.49
C GLY A 99 27.47 14.78 8.65
N GLY A 100 27.58 14.14 7.49
CA GLY A 100 28.70 14.40 6.59
C GLY A 100 28.64 13.57 5.30
N ILE A 101 29.66 13.71 4.48
CA ILE A 101 29.84 12.88 3.28
C ILE A 101 31.17 12.13 3.47
N SER A 102 31.10 10.80 3.48
CA SER A 102 32.27 9.97 3.61
C SER A 102 33.24 10.14 2.42
N PRO A 103 34.51 9.76 2.56
CA PRO A 103 35.47 9.78 1.44
C PRO A 103 34.98 9.02 0.22
N ASP A 104 34.16 7.97 0.41
CA ASP A 104 33.52 7.17 -0.65
C ASP A 104 32.25 7.82 -1.23
N GLY A 105 31.93 9.06 -0.83
CA GLY A 105 30.76 9.80 -1.32
C GLY A 105 29.41 9.40 -0.69
N LYS A 106 29.40 8.55 0.35
CA LYS A 106 28.18 8.15 1.07
C LYS A 106 27.75 9.28 2.02
N VAL A 107 26.48 9.63 2.02
CA VAL A 107 25.90 10.59 2.97
C VAL A 107 25.66 9.88 4.30
N ILE A 108 26.28 10.40 5.36
CA ILE A 108 26.09 9.95 6.73
C ILE A 108 25.14 10.98 7.38
N PRO A 109 23.90 10.60 7.74
CA PRO A 109 23.00 11.49 8.44
C PRO A 109 23.44 11.70 9.89
N SER A 110 23.05 12.82 10.48
CA SER A 110 23.27 12.99 11.93
C SER A 110 22.41 12.02 12.73
N ALA A 111 23.00 11.39 13.75
CA ALA A 111 22.28 10.46 14.61
C ALA A 111 21.30 11.20 15.55
N ASP A 112 20.29 10.48 16.00
CA ASP A 112 19.37 10.92 17.05
C ASP A 112 20.15 11.46 18.26
N PRO A 113 19.77 12.62 18.83
CA PRO A 113 20.36 13.15 20.06
C PRO A 113 20.54 12.15 21.20
N ALA A 114 19.70 11.14 21.28
CA ALA A 114 19.78 10.09 22.29
C ALA A 114 21.00 9.17 22.15
N VAL A 115 21.67 9.15 21.00
CA VAL A 115 22.90 8.36 20.75
C VAL A 115 24.17 9.17 21.03
N ARG A 116 24.04 10.48 21.18
CA ARG A 116 25.20 11.39 21.43
C ARG A 116 26.10 10.97 22.58
N PRO A 117 25.58 10.56 23.78
CA PRO A 117 26.43 10.13 24.86
C PRO A 117 27.28 8.89 24.50
N ASP A 118 26.70 7.93 23.76
CA ASP A 118 27.42 6.73 23.33
C ASP A 118 28.55 7.07 22.34
N ILE A 119 28.30 8.03 21.44
CA ILE A 119 29.31 8.49 20.50
C ILE A 119 30.41 9.26 21.23
N ALA A 120 30.05 10.10 22.19
CA ALA A 120 31.00 10.81 23.01
C ALA A 120 31.93 9.85 23.80
N GLU A 121 31.39 8.75 24.30
CA GLU A 121 32.16 7.68 24.95
C GLU A 121 33.13 7.04 23.95
N VAL A 122 32.68 6.65 22.77
CA VAL A 122 33.54 6.09 21.70
C VAL A 122 34.65 7.07 21.33
N MET A 123 34.35 8.36 21.20
CA MET A 123 35.38 9.37 20.91
C MET A 123 36.40 9.52 22.04
N ALA A 124 35.95 9.47 23.29
CA ALA A 124 36.85 9.54 24.43
C ALA A 124 37.78 8.34 24.51
N GLN A 125 37.27 7.12 24.26
CA GLN A 125 38.06 5.89 24.22
C GLN A 125 39.01 5.87 23.01
N LEU A 126 38.60 6.38 21.87
CA LEU A 126 39.44 6.51 20.66
C LEU A 126 40.63 7.48 20.93
N GLU A 127 40.37 8.59 21.61
CA GLU A 127 41.43 9.55 21.95
C GLU A 127 42.41 8.97 23.00
N ALA A 128 41.92 8.25 24.00
CA ALA A 128 42.77 7.54 24.93
C ALA A 128 43.66 6.50 24.24
N PHE A 129 43.06 5.74 23.31
CA PHE A 129 43.79 4.78 22.49
C PHE A 129 44.86 5.47 21.60
N ARG A 130 44.53 6.60 20.97
CA ARG A 130 45.43 7.41 20.16
C ARG A 130 46.67 7.88 20.95
N VAL A 131 46.41 8.42 22.16
CA VAL A 131 47.49 8.88 23.05
C VAL A 131 48.43 7.73 23.41
N LEU A 132 47.88 6.60 23.83
CA LEU A 132 48.67 5.44 24.23
C LEU A 132 49.39 4.78 23.06
N ALA A 133 48.82 4.79 21.87
CA ALA A 133 49.50 4.36 20.62
C ALA A 133 50.76 5.21 20.35
N GLY A 134 50.65 6.54 20.46
CA GLY A 134 51.77 7.45 20.32
C GLY A 134 52.87 7.24 21.40
N GLN A 135 52.45 7.06 22.63
CA GLN A 135 53.38 6.78 23.73
C GLN A 135 54.11 5.44 23.56
N ARG A 136 53.41 4.38 23.21
CA ARG A 136 53.96 3.06 22.92
C ARG A 136 54.98 3.07 21.79
N PHE A 137 54.70 3.81 20.71
CA PHE A 137 55.65 3.99 19.62
C PHE A 137 56.90 4.74 20.06
N ALA A 138 56.74 5.84 20.82
CA ALA A 138 57.87 6.64 21.27
C ALA A 138 58.74 5.91 22.31
N SER A 139 58.17 5.07 23.18
CA SER A 139 58.93 4.27 24.14
C SER A 139 59.67 3.12 23.44
N PHE A 140 59.02 2.48 22.46
CA PHE A 140 59.65 1.41 21.71
C PHE A 140 60.92 1.88 20.97
N GLN A 141 60.91 3.09 20.42
CA GLN A 141 62.07 3.70 19.78
C GLN A 141 63.24 3.95 20.74
N ARG A 142 62.97 4.17 22.05
CA ARG A 142 63.99 4.47 23.07
C ARG A 142 64.51 3.24 23.76
N ASP A 143 63.60 2.42 24.29
CA ASP A 143 63.94 1.39 25.30
C ASP A 143 63.44 -0.03 24.93
N GLY A 144 62.81 -0.19 23.76
CA GLY A 144 62.11 -1.42 23.39
C GLY A 144 60.75 -1.55 24.01
N LEU A 145 60.13 -2.75 23.94
CA LEU A 145 58.80 -2.96 24.43
C LEU A 145 58.77 -2.93 26.00
N ASN A 146 58.12 -1.92 26.55
CA ASN A 146 57.83 -1.80 27.97
C ASN A 146 56.55 -2.55 28.33
N THR A 147 56.58 -3.46 29.28
CA THR A 147 55.46 -4.37 29.63
C THR A 147 54.24 -3.60 30.21
N SER A 148 54.45 -2.55 30.99
CA SER A 148 53.36 -1.78 31.60
C SER A 148 52.63 -0.89 30.58
N GLU A 149 53.34 -0.25 29.66
CA GLU A 149 52.75 0.56 28.59
C GLU A 149 52.00 -0.33 27.59
N ASN A 150 52.53 -1.53 27.34
CA ASN A 150 51.88 -2.51 26.45
C ASN A 150 50.52 -2.98 27.04
N GLU A 151 50.46 -3.19 28.37
CA GLU A 151 49.21 -3.57 29.03
C GLU A 151 48.19 -2.42 29.02
N ALA A 152 48.62 -1.20 29.34
CA ALA A 152 47.75 -0.02 29.26
C ALA A 152 47.18 0.21 27.85
N TYR A 153 47.98 0.01 26.84
CA TYR A 153 47.59 0.08 25.41
C TYR A 153 46.55 -0.98 25.08
N ARG A 154 46.76 -2.25 25.47
CA ARG A 154 45.82 -3.36 25.24
C ARG A 154 44.47 -3.13 25.92
N VAL A 155 44.47 -2.60 27.13
CA VAL A 155 43.26 -2.24 27.86
C VAL A 155 42.52 -1.14 27.11
N ALA A 156 43.18 -0.06 26.71
CA ALA A 156 42.55 1.02 25.96
C ALA A 156 41.96 0.56 24.60
N LEU A 157 42.66 -0.35 23.91
CA LEU A 157 42.13 -0.96 22.67
C LEU A 157 40.88 -1.78 22.95
N ALA A 158 40.88 -2.57 24.03
CA ALA A 158 39.72 -3.38 24.41
C ALA A 158 38.53 -2.51 24.86
N ASP A 159 38.77 -1.45 25.63
CA ASP A 159 37.73 -0.50 26.06
C ASP A 159 37.11 0.24 24.84
N PHE A 160 37.95 0.70 23.92
CA PHE A 160 37.48 1.28 22.66
C PHE A 160 36.65 0.30 21.83
N ALA A 161 37.12 -0.94 21.68
CA ALA A 161 36.39 -1.97 20.94
C ALA A 161 35.04 -2.26 21.59
N GLY A 162 34.98 -2.34 22.94
CA GLY A 162 33.74 -2.53 23.70
C GLY A 162 32.76 -1.37 23.52
N ALA A 163 33.23 -0.13 23.58
CA ALA A 163 32.42 1.06 23.36
C ALA A 163 31.87 1.13 21.93
N SER A 164 32.71 0.81 20.93
CA SER A 164 32.32 0.76 19.52
C SER A 164 31.27 -0.33 19.24
N ASP A 165 31.45 -1.54 19.79
CA ASP A 165 30.47 -2.62 19.70
C ASP A 165 29.15 -2.25 20.38
N GLY A 166 29.19 -1.59 21.53
CA GLY A 166 28.05 -1.08 22.26
C GLY A 166 27.25 -0.07 21.42
N LEU A 167 27.93 0.88 20.79
CA LEU A 167 27.32 1.86 19.90
C LEU A 167 26.64 1.18 18.70
N GLN A 168 27.34 0.29 18.02
CA GLN A 168 26.80 -0.44 16.87
C GLN A 168 25.55 -1.26 17.26
N HIS A 169 25.61 -1.97 18.39
CA HIS A 169 24.49 -2.76 18.87
C HIS A 169 23.27 -1.89 19.19
N LYS A 170 23.47 -0.75 19.86
CA LYS A 170 22.39 0.19 20.18
C LYS A 170 21.77 0.79 18.93
N LEU A 171 22.55 1.22 17.94
CA LEU A 171 22.07 1.72 16.67
C LEU A 171 21.22 0.66 15.95
N ARG A 172 21.73 -0.56 15.84
CA ARG A 172 21.04 -1.68 15.22
C ARG A 172 19.73 -2.05 15.91
N HIS A 173 19.76 -2.18 17.25
CA HIS A 173 18.58 -2.56 18.02
C HIS A 173 17.46 -1.52 17.93
N ARG A 174 17.78 -0.23 17.97
CA ARG A 174 16.81 0.85 17.78
C ARG A 174 16.14 0.77 16.41
N PHE A 175 16.96 0.61 15.39
CA PHE A 175 16.45 0.44 14.02
C PHE A 175 15.50 -0.76 13.88
N GLU A 176 15.88 -1.91 14.41
CA GLU A 176 15.05 -3.12 14.34
C GLU A 176 13.70 -2.92 15.03
N LYS A 177 13.68 -2.22 16.14
CA LYS A 177 12.47 -1.92 16.91
C LYS A 177 11.53 -0.97 16.16
N GLU A 178 12.05 0.14 15.63
CA GLU A 178 11.27 1.12 14.86
C GLU A 178 10.76 0.52 13.55
N ALA A 179 11.62 -0.16 12.80
CA ALA A 179 11.24 -0.85 11.57
C ALA A 179 10.23 -1.99 11.82
N GLY A 180 10.31 -2.67 12.96
CA GLY A 180 9.36 -3.72 13.35
C GLY A 180 7.95 -3.18 13.55
N LEU A 181 7.81 -2.08 14.29
CA LEU A 181 6.52 -1.44 14.53
C LEU A 181 5.90 -0.91 13.23
N PHE A 182 6.72 -0.27 12.40
CA PHE A 182 6.27 0.29 11.12
C PHE A 182 5.78 -0.82 10.16
N ARG A 183 6.53 -1.91 10.04
CA ARG A 183 6.12 -3.09 9.25
C ARG A 183 4.85 -3.73 9.77
N PHE A 184 4.68 -3.82 11.09
CA PHE A 184 3.43 -4.30 11.69
C PHE A 184 2.23 -3.45 11.27
N PHE A 185 2.33 -2.13 11.34
CA PHE A 185 1.25 -1.24 10.89
C PHE A 185 0.98 -1.37 9.38
N GLN A 186 2.01 -1.47 8.55
CA GLN A 186 1.84 -1.68 7.11
C GLN A 186 1.11 -2.97 6.79
N THR A 187 1.49 -4.08 7.43
CA THR A 187 0.83 -5.38 7.23
C THR A 187 -0.61 -5.35 7.72
N LEU A 188 -0.87 -4.73 8.87
CA LEU A 188 -2.22 -4.57 9.41
C LEU A 188 -3.12 -3.78 8.43
N VAL A 189 -2.65 -2.64 7.95
CA VAL A 189 -3.38 -1.82 6.96
C VAL A 189 -3.62 -2.62 5.68
N GLY A 190 -2.61 -3.33 5.18
CA GLY A 190 -2.75 -4.19 3.99
C GLY A 190 -3.80 -5.29 4.15
N VAL A 191 -3.82 -5.95 5.30
CA VAL A 191 -4.84 -6.99 5.62
C VAL A 191 -6.24 -6.39 5.69
N VAL A 192 -6.41 -5.27 6.42
CA VAL A 192 -7.71 -4.59 6.54
C VAL A 192 -8.24 -4.17 5.17
N LEU A 193 -7.37 -3.66 4.31
CA LEU A 193 -7.72 -3.30 2.94
C LEU A 193 -8.12 -4.52 2.10
N GLY A 194 -7.36 -5.59 2.17
CA GLY A 194 -7.68 -6.84 1.47
C GLY A 194 -9.05 -7.38 1.87
N VAL A 195 -9.34 -7.39 3.17
CA VAL A 195 -10.66 -7.79 3.70
C VAL A 195 -11.76 -6.84 3.21
N ALA A 196 -11.54 -5.53 3.25
CA ALA A 196 -12.53 -4.56 2.79
C ALA A 196 -12.86 -4.71 1.30
N VAL A 197 -11.85 -4.89 0.45
CA VAL A 197 -12.04 -5.11 -1.00
C VAL A 197 -12.79 -6.42 -1.28
N THR A 198 -12.44 -7.50 -0.59
CA THR A 198 -13.12 -8.80 -0.76
C THR A 198 -14.57 -8.77 -0.30
N LEU A 199 -14.85 -8.15 0.85
CA LEU A 199 -16.22 -7.97 1.36
C LEU A 199 -17.04 -7.10 0.42
N PHE A 200 -16.46 -6.02 -0.09
CA PHE A 200 -17.12 -5.15 -1.07
C PHE A 200 -17.44 -5.90 -2.36
N GLY A 201 -16.48 -6.66 -2.91
CA GLY A 201 -16.68 -7.49 -4.09
C GLY A 201 -17.79 -8.54 -3.90
N TRP A 202 -17.80 -9.20 -2.74
CA TRP A 202 -18.83 -10.17 -2.39
C TRP A 202 -20.23 -9.52 -2.25
N PHE A 203 -20.31 -8.39 -1.55
CA PHE A 203 -21.56 -7.63 -1.38
C PHE A 203 -22.10 -7.18 -2.74
N PHE A 204 -21.21 -6.67 -3.60
CA PHE A 204 -21.52 -6.22 -4.94
C PHE A 204 -22.06 -7.36 -5.81
N TYR A 205 -21.37 -8.48 -5.83
CA TYR A 205 -21.81 -9.69 -6.56
C TYR A 205 -23.19 -10.17 -6.09
N ARG A 206 -23.42 -10.16 -4.77
CA ARG A 206 -24.71 -10.53 -4.18
C ARG A 206 -25.83 -9.55 -4.59
N TYR A 207 -25.54 -8.26 -4.57
CA TYR A 207 -26.49 -7.21 -4.98
C TYR A 207 -26.89 -7.35 -6.46
N GLU A 208 -25.94 -7.58 -7.34
CA GLU A 208 -26.18 -7.75 -8.77
C GLU A 208 -27.04 -8.98 -9.07
N ARG A 209 -26.78 -10.09 -8.44
CA ARG A 209 -27.62 -11.29 -8.52
C ARG A 209 -29.07 -11.04 -8.08
N GLN A 210 -29.28 -10.32 -6.98
CA GLN A 210 -30.62 -9.99 -6.51
C GLN A 210 -31.35 -9.08 -7.49
N ARG A 211 -30.68 -8.08 -8.02
CA ARG A 211 -31.22 -7.16 -9.03
C ARG A 211 -31.68 -7.90 -10.28
N ASP A 212 -30.85 -8.80 -10.79
CA ASP A 212 -31.16 -9.55 -12.01
C ASP A 212 -32.36 -10.50 -11.81
N ALA A 213 -32.44 -11.15 -10.65
CA ALA A 213 -33.60 -11.98 -10.28
C ALA A 213 -34.89 -11.11 -10.17
N TYR A 214 -34.79 -9.93 -9.59
CA TYR A 214 -35.94 -8.99 -9.51
C TYR A 214 -36.39 -8.51 -10.89
N LEU A 215 -35.47 -8.13 -11.76
CA LEU A 215 -35.78 -7.70 -13.13
C LEU A 215 -36.37 -8.84 -13.97
N ALA A 216 -35.90 -10.07 -13.81
CA ALA A 216 -36.47 -11.24 -14.47
C ALA A 216 -37.90 -11.50 -14.00
N ALA A 217 -38.17 -11.40 -12.69
CA ALA A 217 -39.51 -11.55 -12.13
C ALA A 217 -40.46 -10.45 -12.64
N LEU A 218 -40.01 -9.19 -12.69
CA LEU A 218 -40.77 -8.07 -13.21
C LEU A 218 -41.11 -8.24 -14.70
N LYS A 219 -40.15 -8.64 -15.53
CA LYS A 219 -40.37 -8.96 -16.95
C LYS A 219 -41.38 -10.08 -17.13
N ALA A 220 -41.28 -11.14 -16.30
CA ALA A 220 -42.23 -12.25 -16.34
C ALA A 220 -43.69 -11.81 -15.95
N ARG A 221 -43.82 -10.89 -15.01
CA ARG A 221 -45.16 -10.30 -14.64
C ARG A 221 -45.69 -9.42 -15.77
N LEU A 222 -44.86 -8.57 -16.36
CA LEU A 222 -45.26 -7.70 -17.48
C LEU A 222 -45.63 -8.50 -18.74
N SER A 223 -44.98 -9.61 -19.01
CA SER A 223 -45.34 -10.47 -20.16
C SER A 223 -46.68 -11.17 -20.02
N ARG A 224 -47.20 -11.32 -18.79
CA ARG A 224 -48.53 -11.89 -18.53
C ARG A 224 -49.67 -10.92 -18.85
N ILE A 225 -49.39 -9.62 -18.94
CA ILE A 225 -50.38 -8.64 -19.37
C ILE A 225 -50.66 -8.84 -20.85
N LYS A 226 -51.70 -9.61 -21.16
CA LYS A 226 -52.14 -9.82 -22.52
C LYS A 226 -52.67 -8.50 -23.09
N ARG A 227 -51.90 -7.89 -24.02
CA ARG A 227 -52.31 -6.72 -24.76
C ARG A 227 -52.52 -7.10 -26.22
N LEU A 228 -53.69 -6.73 -26.75
CA LEU A 228 -53.93 -6.83 -28.21
C LEU A 228 -53.01 -5.84 -28.90
N ARG A 229 -52.07 -6.36 -29.70
CA ARG A 229 -51.15 -5.55 -30.51
C ARG A 229 -51.20 -6.03 -31.96
N GLY A 230 -51.26 -5.08 -32.87
CA GLY A 230 -51.24 -5.36 -34.30
C GLY A 230 -52.62 -5.15 -35.00
N ILE A 231 -52.66 -5.49 -36.26
CA ILE A 231 -53.85 -5.40 -37.10
C ILE A 231 -54.62 -6.73 -36.95
N LEU A 232 -55.86 -6.64 -36.49
CA LEU A 232 -56.74 -7.81 -36.38
C LEU A 232 -57.52 -7.95 -37.70
N PRO A 233 -57.43 -9.06 -38.44
CA PRO A 233 -58.24 -9.27 -39.64
C PRO A 233 -59.70 -9.51 -39.24
N ILE A 234 -60.55 -8.58 -39.62
CA ILE A 234 -62.02 -8.69 -39.40
C ILE A 234 -62.75 -8.88 -40.74
N CYS A 235 -63.78 -9.69 -40.69
CA CYS A 235 -64.68 -9.84 -41.84
C CYS A 235 -65.47 -8.54 -42.09
N SER A 236 -65.44 -7.99 -43.29
CA SER A 236 -66.19 -6.76 -43.62
C SER A 236 -67.69 -6.92 -43.52
N ALA A 237 -68.23 -8.11 -43.75
CA ALA A 237 -69.63 -8.40 -43.67
C ALA A 237 -70.13 -8.74 -42.23
N CYS A 238 -69.62 -9.77 -41.61
CA CYS A 238 -70.11 -10.28 -40.34
C CYS A 238 -69.32 -9.83 -39.10
N LYS A 239 -68.25 -9.03 -39.29
CA LYS A 239 -67.38 -8.44 -38.25
C LYS A 239 -66.68 -9.46 -37.34
N ARG A 240 -66.67 -10.74 -37.70
CA ARG A 240 -65.88 -11.75 -36.94
C ARG A 240 -64.39 -11.52 -37.15
N ILE A 241 -63.58 -11.85 -36.16
CA ILE A 241 -62.13 -11.78 -36.19
C ILE A 241 -61.58 -13.16 -36.58
N ARG A 242 -60.59 -13.18 -37.45
CA ARG A 242 -59.86 -14.39 -37.81
C ARG A 242 -58.76 -14.65 -36.78
N ASP A 243 -58.84 -15.78 -36.09
CA ASP A 243 -57.83 -16.21 -35.14
C ASP A 243 -56.59 -16.74 -35.84
N VAL A 244 -55.51 -16.96 -35.10
CA VAL A 244 -54.22 -17.51 -35.55
C VAL A 244 -54.40 -18.91 -36.21
N ASP A 245 -55.36 -19.68 -35.75
CA ASP A 245 -55.71 -21.00 -36.27
C ASP A 245 -56.58 -20.90 -37.59
N GLY A 246 -56.82 -19.72 -38.10
CA GLY A 246 -57.62 -19.49 -39.29
C GLY A 246 -59.12 -19.47 -39.07
N CYS A 247 -59.63 -19.70 -37.88
CA CYS A 247 -61.03 -19.77 -37.53
C CYS A 247 -61.63 -18.38 -37.31
N TRP A 248 -62.88 -18.15 -37.82
CA TRP A 248 -63.58 -16.89 -37.59
C TRP A 248 -64.43 -16.91 -36.35
N LYS A 249 -64.02 -16.09 -35.33
CA LYS A 249 -64.69 -16.00 -34.01
C LYS A 249 -65.37 -14.65 -33.81
N PRO A 250 -66.49 -14.59 -33.06
CA PRO A 250 -67.09 -13.31 -32.63
C PRO A 250 -66.05 -12.43 -31.95
N VAL A 251 -66.16 -11.11 -32.14
CA VAL A 251 -65.20 -10.12 -31.59
C VAL A 251 -65.11 -10.26 -30.06
N GLU A 252 -66.24 -10.43 -29.40
CA GLU A 252 -66.37 -10.55 -27.94
C GLU A 252 -65.57 -11.78 -27.42
N ASN A 253 -65.72 -12.91 -28.10
CA ASN A 253 -65.04 -14.14 -27.75
C ASN A 253 -63.52 -14.01 -27.97
N TYR A 254 -63.11 -13.37 -29.05
CA TYR A 254 -61.69 -13.15 -29.35
C TYR A 254 -61.02 -12.25 -28.29
N ILE A 255 -61.68 -11.10 -27.97
CA ILE A 255 -61.20 -10.14 -27.01
C ILE A 255 -61.15 -10.76 -25.59
N ARG A 256 -62.18 -11.48 -25.16
CA ARG A 256 -62.21 -12.16 -23.86
C ARG A 256 -61.07 -13.15 -23.70
N HIS A 257 -60.68 -13.88 -24.72
CA HIS A 257 -59.56 -14.84 -24.67
C HIS A 257 -58.20 -14.19 -24.72
N HIS A 258 -58.07 -12.98 -25.26
CA HIS A 258 -56.80 -12.30 -25.49
C HIS A 258 -56.59 -11.09 -24.60
N THR A 259 -57.59 -10.72 -23.79
CA THR A 259 -57.49 -9.62 -22.83
C THR A 259 -58.26 -10.01 -21.53
N GLU A 260 -58.20 -9.17 -20.55
CA GLU A 260 -59.00 -9.26 -19.29
C GLU A 260 -60.35 -8.51 -19.44
N ALA A 261 -60.71 -8.09 -20.65
CA ALA A 261 -61.97 -7.35 -20.89
C ALA A 261 -63.18 -8.29 -20.81
N GLU A 262 -64.20 -7.87 -20.09
CA GLU A 262 -65.52 -8.51 -19.99
C GLU A 262 -66.53 -7.64 -20.75
N PHE A 263 -67.51 -8.28 -21.37
CA PHE A 263 -68.54 -7.62 -22.12
C PHE A 263 -69.89 -7.71 -21.36
N SER A 264 -70.52 -6.55 -21.15
CA SER A 264 -71.93 -6.44 -20.73
C SER A 264 -72.81 -6.16 -21.98
N HIS A 265 -74.02 -6.67 -21.97
CA HIS A 265 -74.96 -6.46 -23.08
C HIS A 265 -75.92 -5.37 -22.72
N SER A 266 -76.03 -4.36 -23.57
CA SER A 266 -77.05 -3.29 -23.49
C SER A 266 -77.42 -2.88 -24.92
N ILE A 267 -78.59 -2.23 -25.04
CA ILE A 267 -79.03 -1.74 -26.35
C ILE A 267 -78.78 -0.22 -26.38
N CYS A 268 -78.05 0.26 -27.36
CA CYS A 268 -77.80 1.67 -27.55
C CYS A 268 -79.11 2.44 -27.97
N PRO A 269 -79.21 3.73 -27.68
CA PRO A 269 -80.41 4.50 -27.97
C PRO A 269 -80.82 4.45 -29.47
N ALA A 270 -79.93 4.39 -30.40
CA ALA A 270 -80.20 4.28 -31.81
C ALA A 270 -80.81 2.93 -32.17
N CYS A 271 -80.37 1.84 -31.54
CA CYS A 271 -80.93 0.51 -31.74
C CYS A 271 -82.28 0.37 -31.06
N VAL A 272 -82.50 1.00 -29.87
CA VAL A 272 -83.82 1.04 -29.20
C VAL A 272 -84.85 1.66 -30.12
N LYS A 273 -84.58 2.82 -30.71
CA LYS A 273 -85.48 3.49 -31.66
C LYS A 273 -85.79 2.64 -32.90
N LYS A 274 -84.85 1.84 -33.38
CA LYS A 274 -85.06 1.01 -34.55
C LYS A 274 -85.78 -0.30 -34.24
N LEU A 275 -85.55 -0.91 -33.10
CA LEU A 275 -86.12 -2.22 -32.74
C LEU A 275 -87.46 -2.07 -32.00
N TYR A 276 -87.67 -0.94 -31.33
CA TYR A 276 -88.83 -0.66 -30.52
C TYR A 276 -89.36 0.75 -30.85
N PRO A 277 -89.96 1.00 -32.05
CA PRO A 277 -90.37 2.32 -32.53
C PRO A 277 -91.45 2.97 -31.76
N GLY A 278 -92.07 2.33 -30.75
CA GLY A 278 -93.08 2.86 -29.88
C GLY A 278 -92.69 3.14 -28.42
N PHE A 279 -91.42 2.89 -28.06
CA PHE A 279 -90.88 3.18 -26.75
C PHE A 279 -90.02 4.48 -26.80
N HIS A 280 -90.61 5.54 -26.25
CA HIS A 280 -89.93 6.82 -26.01
C HIS A 280 -89.74 7.07 -24.55
#